data_0c972702631c8cb63a9ea844dab163d2
#
_entry.id   0c972702631c8cb63a9ea844dab163d2
#
_cell.length_a   1.000
_cell.length_b   1.000
_cell.length_c   1.000
_cell.angle_alpha   90.00
_cell.angle_beta   90.00
_cell.angle_gamma   90.00
#
_symmetry.space_group_name_H-M   'P 1'
#
loop_
_entity.id
_entity.type
_entity.pdbx_description
1 polymer ?
#
loop_
_entity_poly.entity_id
_entity_poly.type
_entity_poly.pdbx_seq_one_letter_code
_entity_poly.pdbx_strand_id
1 'polypeptide(L)'
;MIIQGDVKGLEIVVAAYLSQDDVLCAEVRNGVNIHEENRKAFNLPSRLIAKVFKFRLIYGGSAYAYSVDPDFAEVGYSQKKWQKVIDAYYEKYEGLGIWHQYLMHEATTTGRIVCPTGRFFPFKPTQRRGEWVWPRPSILNYPVQGTGADLVSLARIEFLKRFRERKVNGVLVSSVHDSLVADVAKEDVGITAGLLHESVRKVPQLFQERFGVEFNLPVQVEVLAGPNQKDLVEI
;
A
#
# COMPACT_ATOMS: atom_id res chain seq x y z
N MET A 1 -15.89 -16.58 16.61
CA MET A 1 -15.92 -16.25 15.17
C MET A 1 -14.73 -15.38 14.86
N ILE A 2 -14.01 -15.75 13.80
CA ILE A 2 -12.92 -14.89 13.32
C ILE A 2 -13.51 -13.76 12.47
N ILE A 3 -13.05 -12.55 12.73
CA ILE A 3 -13.33 -11.36 11.93
C ILE A 3 -11.99 -10.72 11.54
N GLN A 4 -11.85 -10.38 10.26
CA GLN A 4 -10.65 -9.79 9.69
C GLN A 4 -10.99 -8.52 8.95
N GLY A 5 -10.25 -7.45 9.22
CA GLY A 5 -10.33 -6.20 8.49
C GLY A 5 -9.04 -5.95 7.72
N ASP A 6 -9.09 -5.94 6.39
CA ASP A 6 -7.97 -5.66 5.51
C ASP A 6 -8.05 -4.23 4.96
N VAL A 7 -7.00 -3.43 5.13
CA VAL A 7 -6.97 -2.07 4.58
C VAL A 7 -6.85 -2.12 3.06
N LYS A 8 -7.89 -1.61 2.38
CA LYS A 8 -7.98 -1.68 0.90
C LYS A 8 -6.86 -0.90 0.22
N GLY A 9 -6.01 -1.62 -0.51
CA GLY A 9 -4.99 -1.02 -1.37
C GLY A 9 -4.01 -0.10 -0.64
N LEU A 10 -3.62 -0.43 0.60
CA LEU A 10 -2.79 0.40 1.48
C LEU A 10 -1.58 1.00 0.78
N GLU A 11 -0.80 0.20 0.04
CA GLU A 11 0.40 0.69 -0.65
C GLU A 11 0.09 1.73 -1.71
N ILE A 12 -1.06 1.59 -2.39
CA ILE A 12 -1.51 2.53 -3.42
C ILE A 12 -1.92 3.85 -2.78
N VAL A 13 -2.68 3.78 -1.70
CA VAL A 13 -3.14 4.95 -0.94
C VAL A 13 -1.92 5.71 -0.40
N VAL A 14 -0.94 4.99 0.15
CA VAL A 14 0.29 5.59 0.68
C VAL A 14 1.16 6.16 -0.44
N ALA A 15 1.33 5.44 -1.57
CA ALA A 15 2.09 5.96 -2.71
C ALA A 15 1.45 7.23 -3.29
N ALA A 16 0.11 7.27 -3.41
CA ALA A 16 -0.63 8.46 -3.81
C ALA A 16 -0.41 9.63 -2.84
N TYR A 17 -0.52 9.34 -1.54
CA TYR A 17 -0.30 10.35 -0.50
C TYR A 17 1.13 10.89 -0.51
N LEU A 18 2.15 10.04 -0.60
CA LEU A 18 3.55 10.48 -0.55
C LEU A 18 3.99 11.18 -1.84
N SER A 19 3.48 10.77 -2.99
CA SER A 19 3.79 11.40 -4.28
C SER A 19 2.96 12.65 -4.56
N GLN A 20 1.79 12.79 -3.94
CA GLN A 20 0.77 13.80 -4.27
C GLN A 20 0.44 13.85 -5.78
N ASP A 21 0.54 12.69 -6.45
CA ASP A 21 0.18 12.57 -7.86
C ASP A 21 -1.32 12.84 -8.06
N ASP A 22 -1.66 13.83 -8.87
CA ASP A 22 -3.04 14.32 -9.02
C ASP A 22 -3.99 13.22 -9.52
N VAL A 23 -3.55 12.44 -10.52
CA VAL A 23 -4.37 11.38 -11.11
C VAL A 23 -4.55 10.24 -10.12
N LEU A 24 -3.47 9.79 -9.49
CA LEU A 24 -3.51 8.70 -8.52
C LEU A 24 -4.32 9.08 -7.28
N CYS A 25 -4.17 10.30 -6.78
CA CYS A 25 -4.97 10.83 -5.67
C CYS A 25 -6.45 10.92 -6.03
N ALA A 26 -6.80 11.37 -7.23
CA ALA A 26 -8.18 11.42 -7.70
C ALA A 26 -8.77 10.01 -7.85
N GLU A 27 -8.04 9.04 -8.39
CA GLU A 27 -8.46 7.65 -8.49
C GLU A 27 -8.73 7.03 -7.10
N VAL A 28 -7.86 7.29 -6.12
CA VAL A 28 -8.05 6.84 -4.73
C VAL A 28 -9.29 7.47 -4.10
N ARG A 29 -9.48 8.80 -4.21
CA ARG A 29 -10.64 9.51 -3.65
C ARG A 29 -11.96 9.03 -4.25
N ASN A 30 -11.95 8.70 -5.53
CA ASN A 30 -13.15 8.24 -6.25
C ASN A 30 -13.40 6.73 -6.12
N GLY A 31 -12.56 5.99 -5.40
CA GLY A 31 -12.69 4.54 -5.23
C GLY A 31 -12.57 3.74 -6.52
N VAL A 32 -11.79 4.25 -7.48
CA VAL A 32 -11.60 3.62 -8.79
C VAL A 32 -10.85 2.29 -8.65
N ASN A 33 -11.26 1.28 -9.41
CA ASN A 33 -10.49 0.05 -9.52
C ASN A 33 -9.22 0.28 -10.37
N ILE A 34 -8.20 0.83 -9.74
CA ILE A 34 -6.95 1.26 -10.37
C ILE A 34 -6.28 0.12 -11.17
N HIS A 35 -6.40 -1.13 -10.72
CA HIS A 35 -5.83 -2.27 -11.46
C HIS A 35 -6.55 -2.51 -12.78
N GLU A 36 -7.88 -2.36 -12.79
CA GLU A 36 -8.67 -2.52 -14.02
C GLU A 36 -8.46 -1.34 -14.97
N GLU A 37 -8.39 -0.12 -14.46
CA GLU A 37 -8.09 1.05 -15.29
C GLU A 37 -6.68 0.97 -15.89
N ASN A 38 -5.69 0.54 -15.13
CA ASN A 38 -4.34 0.33 -15.66
C ASN A 38 -4.26 -0.84 -16.64
N ARG A 39 -5.06 -1.91 -16.43
CA ARG A 39 -5.18 -2.98 -17.41
C ARG A 39 -5.63 -2.45 -18.77
N LYS A 40 -6.66 -1.62 -18.78
CA LYS A 40 -7.19 -1.00 -20.02
C LYS A 40 -6.19 0.01 -20.62
N ALA A 41 -5.71 0.96 -19.80
CA ALA A 41 -4.82 2.04 -20.25
C ALA A 41 -3.53 1.53 -20.89
N PHE A 42 -2.96 0.45 -20.35
CA PHE A 42 -1.66 -0.10 -20.81
C PHE A 42 -1.82 -1.38 -21.66
N ASN A 43 -3.07 -1.73 -22.01
CA ASN A 43 -3.41 -2.93 -22.80
C ASN A 43 -2.77 -4.20 -22.22
N LEU A 44 -2.87 -4.38 -20.91
CA LEU A 44 -2.37 -5.57 -20.23
C LEU A 44 -3.41 -6.70 -20.29
N PRO A 45 -2.99 -7.98 -20.38
CA PRO A 45 -3.89 -9.09 -20.66
C PRO A 45 -4.90 -9.39 -19.55
N SER A 46 -4.55 -9.12 -18.30
CA SER A 46 -5.43 -9.37 -17.16
C SER A 46 -5.26 -8.35 -16.03
N ARG A 47 -6.30 -8.25 -15.18
CA ARG A 47 -6.26 -7.43 -13.95
C ARG A 47 -5.14 -7.90 -13.00
N LEU A 48 -4.87 -9.21 -12.95
CA LEU A 48 -3.79 -9.77 -12.13
C LEU A 48 -2.43 -9.29 -12.61
N ILE A 49 -2.17 -9.34 -13.92
CA ILE A 49 -0.94 -8.83 -14.53
C ILE A 49 -0.78 -7.33 -14.25
N ALA A 50 -1.86 -6.54 -14.39
CA ALA A 50 -1.83 -5.12 -14.07
C ALA A 50 -1.52 -4.85 -12.58
N LYS A 51 -2.05 -5.68 -11.68
CA LYS A 51 -1.76 -5.62 -10.24
C LYS A 51 -0.28 -5.89 -9.98
N VAL A 52 0.25 -7.02 -10.46
CA VAL A 52 1.65 -7.43 -10.23
C VAL A 52 2.62 -6.43 -10.89
N PHE A 53 2.35 -6.00 -12.12
CA PHE A 53 3.12 -4.97 -12.81
C PHE A 53 3.25 -3.70 -11.97
N LYS A 54 2.12 -3.16 -11.52
CA LYS A 54 2.07 -1.93 -10.73
C LYS A 54 2.84 -2.06 -9.42
N PHE A 55 2.62 -3.13 -8.65
CA PHE A 55 3.33 -3.34 -7.39
C PHE A 55 4.85 -3.37 -7.58
N ARG A 56 5.32 -4.09 -8.59
CA ARG A 56 6.76 -4.13 -8.88
C ARG A 56 7.29 -2.79 -9.36
N LEU A 57 6.50 -2.03 -10.15
CA LEU A 57 6.93 -0.75 -10.67
C LEU A 57 7.05 0.32 -9.58
N ILE A 58 6.11 0.37 -8.63
CA ILE A 58 6.18 1.26 -7.46
C ILE A 58 7.49 1.04 -6.70
N TYR A 59 8.01 -0.18 -6.71
CA TYR A 59 9.26 -0.55 -6.06
C TYR A 59 10.46 -0.60 -7.02
N GLY A 60 10.37 0.07 -8.16
CA GLY A 60 11.49 0.26 -9.09
C GLY A 60 11.72 -0.87 -10.07
N GLY A 61 10.67 -1.63 -10.41
CA GLY A 61 10.71 -2.65 -11.47
C GLY A 61 11.21 -2.07 -12.79
N SER A 62 12.03 -2.85 -13.52
CA SER A 62 12.60 -2.44 -14.80
C SER A 62 12.03 -3.25 -15.96
N ALA A 63 12.10 -2.70 -17.15
CA ALA A 63 11.65 -3.37 -18.38
C ALA A 63 12.36 -4.71 -18.60
N TYR A 64 13.64 -4.79 -18.27
CA TYR A 64 14.39 -6.05 -18.31
C TYR A 64 13.82 -7.06 -17.30
N ALA A 65 13.60 -6.64 -16.04
CA ALA A 65 13.06 -7.54 -15.02
C ALA A 65 11.70 -8.13 -15.45
N TYR A 66 10.78 -7.32 -15.96
CA TYR A 66 9.50 -7.80 -16.46
C TYR A 66 9.63 -8.76 -17.67
N SER A 67 10.62 -8.54 -18.55
CA SER A 67 10.77 -9.36 -19.75
C SER A 67 11.31 -10.77 -19.49
N VAL A 68 11.96 -11.00 -18.32
CA VAL A 68 12.55 -12.29 -17.93
C VAL A 68 11.82 -12.96 -16.77
N ASP A 69 10.82 -12.30 -16.20
CA ASP A 69 10.13 -12.79 -15.01
C ASP A 69 9.07 -13.84 -15.37
N PRO A 70 9.05 -15.00 -14.71
CA PRO A 70 8.07 -16.05 -14.95
C PRO A 70 6.62 -15.61 -14.80
N ASP A 71 6.32 -14.68 -13.88
CA ASP A 71 4.95 -14.19 -13.67
C ASP A 71 4.40 -13.42 -14.89
N PHE A 72 5.28 -12.96 -15.77
CA PHE A 72 4.92 -12.27 -17.02
C PHE A 72 5.19 -13.09 -18.28
N ALA A 73 5.58 -14.36 -18.16
CA ALA A 73 5.94 -15.20 -19.30
C ALA A 73 4.79 -15.30 -20.32
N GLU A 74 3.55 -15.44 -19.84
CA GLU A 74 2.35 -15.53 -20.72
C GLU A 74 2.04 -14.22 -21.45
N VAL A 75 2.55 -13.08 -20.98
CA VAL A 75 2.37 -11.78 -21.61
C VAL A 75 3.16 -11.67 -22.91
N GLY A 76 4.33 -12.31 -22.97
CA GLY A 76 5.19 -12.39 -24.16
C GLY A 76 5.75 -11.04 -24.63
N TYR A 77 5.79 -10.02 -23.77
CA TYR A 77 6.32 -8.72 -24.16
C TYR A 77 7.85 -8.69 -24.11
N SER A 78 8.44 -8.17 -25.19
CA SER A 78 9.88 -7.86 -25.21
C SER A 78 10.22 -6.74 -24.20
N GLN A 79 11.49 -6.64 -23.82
CA GLN A 79 11.98 -5.53 -22.97
C GLN A 79 11.59 -4.16 -23.55
N LYS A 80 11.68 -3.97 -24.88
CA LYS A 80 11.28 -2.72 -25.55
C LYS A 80 9.78 -2.43 -25.38
N LYS A 81 8.94 -3.47 -25.41
CA LYS A 81 7.50 -3.30 -25.20
C LYS A 81 7.20 -2.96 -23.74
N TRP A 82 7.86 -3.63 -22.79
CA TRP A 82 7.75 -3.29 -21.36
C TRP A 82 8.21 -1.87 -21.05
N GLN A 83 9.28 -1.39 -21.71
CA GLN A 83 9.71 0.00 -21.53
C GLN A 83 8.61 0.98 -21.94
N LYS A 84 7.93 0.76 -23.07
CA LYS A 84 6.80 1.59 -23.49
C LYS A 84 5.64 1.57 -22.48
N VAL A 85 5.38 0.43 -21.85
CA VAL A 85 4.34 0.33 -20.80
C VAL A 85 4.76 1.13 -19.55
N ILE A 86 6.02 1.06 -19.16
CA ILE A 86 6.57 1.83 -18.04
C ILE A 86 6.51 3.33 -18.34
N ASP A 87 6.91 3.73 -19.54
CA ASP A 87 6.88 5.14 -19.96
C ASP A 87 5.45 5.69 -19.92
N ALA A 88 4.48 4.96 -20.49
CA ALA A 88 3.06 5.32 -20.45
C ALA A 88 2.49 5.35 -19.00
N TYR A 89 3.00 4.49 -18.12
CA TYR A 89 2.61 4.51 -16.72
C TYR A 89 3.07 5.80 -16.02
N TYR A 90 4.32 6.22 -16.21
CA TYR A 90 4.84 7.46 -15.64
C TYR A 90 4.32 8.70 -16.36
N GLU A 91 3.90 8.60 -17.62
CA GLU A 91 3.15 9.66 -18.30
C GLU A 91 1.76 9.87 -17.67
N LYS A 92 1.07 8.78 -17.32
CA LYS A 92 -0.22 8.84 -16.61
C LYS A 92 -0.06 9.34 -15.17
N TYR A 93 0.96 8.88 -14.45
CA TYR A 93 1.24 9.21 -13.04
C TYR A 93 2.57 9.97 -12.93
N GLU A 94 2.57 11.21 -13.47
CA GLU A 94 3.76 12.03 -13.56
C GLU A 94 4.31 12.40 -12.17
N GLY A 95 3.43 12.75 -11.23
CA GLY A 95 3.81 13.08 -9.86
C GLY A 95 4.50 11.92 -9.15
N LEU A 96 4.06 10.67 -9.39
CA LEU A 96 4.72 9.49 -8.86
C LEU A 96 6.13 9.33 -9.43
N GLY A 97 6.32 9.61 -10.72
CA GLY A 97 7.63 9.60 -11.38
C GLY A 97 8.58 10.63 -10.78
N ILE A 98 8.12 11.85 -10.58
CA ILE A 98 8.86 12.94 -9.95
C ILE A 98 9.23 12.56 -8.51
N TRP A 99 8.30 12.02 -7.75
CA TRP A 99 8.56 11.58 -6.38
C TRP A 99 9.61 10.46 -6.31
N HIS A 100 9.59 9.48 -7.23
CA HIS A 100 10.63 8.45 -7.31
C HIS A 100 12.02 9.04 -7.59
N GLN A 101 12.12 10.06 -8.45
CA GLN A 101 13.38 10.76 -8.71
C GLN A 101 13.84 11.51 -7.46
N TYR A 102 12.93 12.19 -6.77
CA TYR A 102 13.22 12.86 -5.50
C TYR A 102 13.78 11.89 -4.45
N LEU A 103 13.14 10.73 -4.24
CA LEU A 103 13.62 9.73 -3.28
C LEU A 103 15.03 9.24 -3.60
N MET A 104 15.32 9.01 -4.88
CA MET A 104 16.66 8.61 -5.30
C MET A 104 17.69 9.72 -5.05
N HIS A 105 17.35 10.96 -5.38
CA HIS A 105 18.21 12.11 -5.11
C HIS A 105 18.47 12.28 -3.62
N GLU A 106 17.42 12.27 -2.82
CA GLU A 106 17.50 12.44 -1.37
C GLU A 106 18.36 11.34 -0.71
N ALA A 107 18.11 10.08 -1.06
CA ALA A 107 18.89 8.96 -0.52
C ALA A 107 20.37 9.03 -0.92
N THR A 108 20.68 9.45 -2.15
CA THR A 108 22.06 9.55 -2.62
C THR A 108 22.82 10.74 -2.06
N THR A 109 22.10 11.81 -1.70
CA THR A 109 22.68 13.05 -1.17
C THR A 109 22.82 13.01 0.35
N THR A 110 21.77 12.56 1.07
CA THR A 110 21.71 12.62 2.53
C THR A 110 21.99 11.28 3.21
N GLY A 111 21.97 10.18 2.45
CA GLY A 111 22.09 8.81 2.97
C GLY A 111 20.83 8.30 3.67
N ARG A 112 19.70 9.02 3.60
CA ARG A 112 18.46 8.62 4.27
C ARG A 112 17.21 9.21 3.61
N ILE A 113 16.06 8.57 3.86
CA ILE A 113 14.73 9.11 3.56
C ILE A 113 13.99 9.30 4.87
N VAL A 114 13.30 10.43 5.02
CA VAL A 114 12.45 10.74 6.18
C VAL A 114 11.00 10.75 5.74
N CYS A 115 10.15 9.97 6.43
CA CYS A 115 8.70 9.93 6.20
C CYS A 115 7.99 11.07 6.95
N PRO A 116 6.76 11.44 6.56
CA PRO A 116 5.97 12.47 7.25
C PRO A 116 5.74 12.18 8.75
N THR A 117 5.79 10.92 9.16
CA THR A 117 5.68 10.47 10.56
C THR A 117 6.96 10.71 11.39
N GLY A 118 8.04 11.21 10.78
CA GLY A 118 9.34 11.33 11.40
C GLY A 118 10.19 10.03 11.37
N ARG A 119 9.61 8.93 10.89
CA ARG A 119 10.36 7.68 10.65
C ARG A 119 11.39 7.93 9.56
N PHE A 120 12.61 7.44 9.74
CA PHE A 120 13.64 7.54 8.71
C PHE A 120 14.25 6.18 8.38
N PHE A 121 14.74 6.05 7.16
CA PHE A 121 15.40 4.87 6.64
C PHE A 121 16.78 5.25 6.13
N PRO A 122 17.87 4.72 6.73
CA PRO A 122 19.22 4.94 6.24
C PRO A 122 19.51 4.05 5.04
N PHE A 123 20.24 4.59 4.06
CA PHE A 123 20.68 3.85 2.87
C PHE A 123 22.17 4.05 2.64
N LYS A 124 22.80 3.01 2.11
CA LYS A 124 24.20 3.04 1.67
C LYS A 124 24.32 2.31 0.34
N PRO A 125 25.17 2.77 -0.57
CA PRO A 125 25.46 2.01 -1.76
C PRO A 125 26.24 0.72 -1.41
N THR A 126 26.07 -0.32 -2.21
CA THR A 126 26.80 -1.57 -2.11
C THR A 126 27.65 -1.78 -3.38
N GLN A 127 28.83 -2.38 -3.24
CA GLN A 127 29.66 -2.67 -4.40
C GLN A 127 29.14 -3.94 -5.10
N ARG A 128 28.81 -3.79 -6.40
CA ARG A 128 28.43 -4.90 -7.28
C ARG A 128 29.28 -4.85 -8.54
N ARG A 129 30.03 -5.93 -8.82
CA ARG A 129 30.91 -6.02 -10.00
C ARG A 129 31.85 -4.81 -10.14
N GLY A 130 32.35 -4.29 -9.01
CA GLY A 130 33.27 -3.14 -9.02
C GLY A 130 32.61 -1.76 -9.02
N GLU A 131 31.29 -1.67 -9.23
CA GLU A 131 30.53 -0.43 -9.23
C GLU A 131 29.75 -0.21 -7.92
N TRP A 132 29.62 1.03 -7.48
CA TRP A 132 28.78 1.40 -6.35
C TRP A 132 27.33 1.57 -6.80
N VAL A 133 26.45 0.71 -6.28
CA VAL A 133 25.04 0.66 -6.66
C VAL A 133 24.15 0.95 -5.44
N TRP A 134 23.26 1.91 -5.57
CA TRP A 134 22.24 2.21 -4.57
C TRP A 134 21.09 1.20 -4.63
N PRO A 135 20.50 0.81 -3.46
CA PRO A 135 19.43 -0.17 -3.41
C PRO A 135 18.07 0.48 -3.81
N ARG A 136 17.95 0.86 -5.10
CA ARG A 136 16.76 1.54 -5.63
C ARG A 136 15.41 0.91 -5.19
N PRO A 137 15.20 -0.41 -5.25
CA PRO A 137 13.94 -1.00 -4.79
C PRO A 137 13.62 -0.69 -3.32
N SER A 138 14.61 -0.76 -2.44
CA SER A 138 14.42 -0.47 -1.02
C SER A 138 14.17 1.03 -0.78
N ILE A 139 14.85 1.91 -1.52
CA ILE A 139 14.67 3.37 -1.43
C ILE A 139 13.22 3.76 -1.79
N LEU A 140 12.64 3.13 -2.81
CA LEU A 140 11.27 3.41 -3.25
C LEU A 140 10.22 2.71 -2.37
N ASN A 141 10.53 1.52 -1.85
CA ASN A 141 9.59 0.71 -1.08
C ASN A 141 9.46 1.16 0.39
N TYR A 142 10.58 1.39 1.09
CA TYR A 142 10.56 1.58 2.54
C TYR A 142 9.70 2.76 3.00
N PRO A 143 9.65 3.92 2.33
CA PRO A 143 8.74 5.00 2.70
C PRO A 143 7.26 4.59 2.61
N VAL A 144 6.89 3.82 1.59
CA VAL A 144 5.53 3.31 1.41
C VAL A 144 5.16 2.33 2.51
N GLN A 145 6.00 1.31 2.73
CA GLN A 145 5.75 0.30 3.75
C GLN A 145 5.77 0.88 5.17
N GLY A 146 6.71 1.78 5.44
CA GLY A 146 6.82 2.40 6.76
C GLY A 146 5.62 3.30 7.10
N THR A 147 5.21 4.16 6.17
CA THR A 147 4.01 4.99 6.35
C THR A 147 2.76 4.13 6.45
N GLY A 148 2.64 3.08 5.63
CA GLY A 148 1.54 2.11 5.71
C GLY A 148 1.46 1.44 7.09
N ALA A 149 2.59 1.00 7.64
CA ALA A 149 2.64 0.42 8.97
C ALA A 149 2.20 1.41 10.07
N ASP A 150 2.53 2.70 9.91
CA ASP A 150 2.08 3.75 10.85
C ASP A 150 0.56 3.94 10.77
N LEU A 151 -0.05 3.95 9.57
CA LEU A 151 -1.51 4.03 9.39
C LEU A 151 -2.22 2.83 10.01
N VAL A 152 -1.74 1.60 9.77
CA VAL A 152 -2.32 0.38 10.37
C VAL A 152 -2.17 0.39 11.89
N SER A 153 -1.07 0.91 12.41
CA SER A 153 -0.88 1.06 13.86
C SER A 153 -1.88 2.03 14.48
N LEU A 154 -2.20 3.15 13.83
CA LEU A 154 -3.24 4.08 14.26
C LEU A 154 -4.62 3.42 14.24
N ALA A 155 -4.96 2.71 13.15
CA ALA A 155 -6.21 1.96 13.04
C ALA A 155 -6.36 0.93 14.16
N ARG A 156 -5.28 0.17 14.43
CA ARG A 156 -5.24 -0.84 15.49
C ARG A 156 -5.45 -0.26 16.89
N ILE A 157 -4.80 0.86 17.19
CA ILE A 157 -4.93 1.52 18.50
C ILE A 157 -6.37 2.02 18.69
N GLU A 158 -6.93 2.68 17.68
CA GLU A 158 -8.32 3.18 17.73
C GLU A 158 -9.31 2.04 17.82
N PHE A 159 -9.11 0.95 17.04
CA PHE A 159 -9.94 -0.24 17.11
C PHE A 159 -9.93 -0.86 18.52
N LEU A 160 -8.77 -1.09 19.12
CA LEU A 160 -8.65 -1.65 20.45
C LEU A 160 -9.31 -0.77 21.53
N LYS A 161 -9.19 0.55 21.39
CA LYS A 161 -9.87 1.50 22.29
C LYS A 161 -11.38 1.31 22.21
N ARG A 162 -11.96 1.38 21.02
CA ARG A 162 -13.40 1.22 20.79
C ARG A 162 -13.91 -0.16 21.17
N PHE A 163 -13.14 -1.21 20.86
CA PHE A 163 -13.44 -2.59 21.18
C PHE A 163 -13.64 -2.77 22.69
N ARG A 164 -12.77 -2.16 23.51
CA ARG A 164 -12.87 -2.17 24.98
C ARG A 164 -14.04 -1.31 25.50
N GLU A 165 -14.21 -0.12 24.96
CA GLU A 165 -15.31 0.79 25.32
C GLU A 165 -16.69 0.15 25.06
N ARG A 166 -16.83 -0.58 23.97
CA ARG A 166 -18.06 -1.31 23.63
C ARG A 166 -18.21 -2.65 24.34
N LYS A 167 -17.20 -3.05 25.15
CA LYS A 167 -17.19 -4.32 25.91
C LYS A 167 -17.46 -5.54 25.03
N VAL A 168 -16.91 -5.54 23.81
CA VAL A 168 -17.03 -6.67 22.89
C VAL A 168 -16.48 -7.93 23.54
N ASN A 169 -17.23 -9.03 23.48
CA ASN A 169 -16.80 -10.32 23.98
C ASN A 169 -15.86 -10.97 22.97
N GLY A 170 -14.57 -10.76 23.15
CA GLY A 170 -13.56 -11.25 22.22
C GLY A 170 -12.18 -10.66 22.47
N VAL A 171 -11.25 -10.95 21.57
CA VAL A 171 -9.87 -10.49 21.63
C VAL A 171 -9.32 -10.17 20.23
N LEU A 172 -8.45 -9.17 20.13
CA LEU A 172 -7.62 -8.99 18.93
C LEU A 172 -6.50 -10.04 18.97
N VAL A 173 -6.51 -10.96 18.01
CA VAL A 173 -5.59 -12.11 17.97
C VAL A 173 -4.33 -11.80 17.16
N SER A 174 -4.44 -10.99 16.11
CA SER A 174 -3.31 -10.74 15.20
C SER A 174 -3.44 -9.41 14.48
N SER A 175 -2.27 -8.90 14.07
CA SER A 175 -2.15 -7.79 13.11
C SER A 175 -1.03 -8.17 12.15
N VAL A 176 -1.38 -8.49 10.90
CA VAL A 176 -0.45 -8.98 9.88
C VAL A 176 -0.53 -8.06 8.67
N HIS A 177 0.60 -7.43 8.32
CA HIS A 177 0.70 -6.45 7.24
C HIS A 177 -0.35 -5.33 7.38
N ASP A 178 -1.38 -5.36 6.56
CA ASP A 178 -2.49 -4.42 6.47
C ASP A 178 -3.80 -4.94 7.10
N SER A 179 -3.76 -6.11 7.76
CA SER A 179 -4.92 -6.72 8.36
C SER A 179 -4.93 -6.68 9.89
N LEU A 180 -6.14 -6.58 10.46
CA LEU A 180 -6.45 -6.75 11.88
C LEU A 180 -7.38 -7.95 12.02
N VAL A 181 -7.02 -8.91 12.88
CA VAL A 181 -7.79 -10.14 13.08
C VAL A 181 -8.22 -10.24 14.54
N ALA A 182 -9.53 -10.39 14.76
CA ALA A 182 -10.10 -10.61 16.10
C ALA A 182 -10.88 -11.93 16.15
N ASP A 183 -10.88 -12.57 17.32
CA ASP A 183 -11.80 -13.65 17.65
C ASP A 183 -12.87 -13.10 18.60
N VAL A 184 -14.13 -13.21 18.19
CA VAL A 184 -15.26 -12.60 18.91
C VAL A 184 -16.44 -13.57 19.06
N ALA A 185 -17.30 -13.32 20.03
CA ALA A 185 -18.57 -14.01 20.12
C ALA A 185 -19.41 -13.78 18.85
N LYS A 186 -20.22 -14.76 18.47
CA LYS A 186 -20.99 -14.72 17.21
C LYS A 186 -21.93 -13.50 17.15
N GLU A 187 -22.54 -13.15 18.25
CA GLU A 187 -23.42 -12.01 18.43
C GLU A 187 -22.72 -10.66 18.26
N ASP A 188 -21.41 -10.62 18.49
CA ASP A 188 -20.60 -9.39 18.42
C ASP A 188 -19.95 -9.16 17.05
N VAL A 189 -20.13 -10.06 16.07
CA VAL A 189 -19.54 -9.94 14.73
C VAL A 189 -19.95 -8.62 14.07
N GLY A 190 -21.24 -8.30 14.06
CA GLY A 190 -21.74 -7.07 13.40
C GLY A 190 -21.23 -5.78 14.04
N ILE A 191 -21.18 -5.71 15.38
CA ILE A 191 -20.63 -4.54 16.06
C ILE A 191 -19.13 -4.42 15.80
N THR A 192 -18.40 -5.54 15.80
CA THR A 192 -16.96 -5.55 15.54
C THR A 192 -16.64 -5.09 14.11
N ALA A 193 -17.42 -5.50 13.12
CA ALA A 193 -17.31 -5.01 11.74
C ALA A 193 -17.48 -3.48 11.67
N GLY A 194 -18.50 -2.94 12.34
CA GLY A 194 -18.70 -1.49 12.45
C GLY A 194 -17.51 -0.78 13.08
N LEU A 195 -16.93 -1.34 14.14
CA LEU A 195 -15.76 -0.77 14.81
C LEU A 195 -14.51 -0.76 13.93
N LEU A 196 -14.29 -1.81 13.10
CA LEU A 196 -13.21 -1.84 12.12
C LEU A 196 -13.37 -0.71 11.08
N HIS A 197 -14.58 -0.56 10.50
CA HIS A 197 -14.87 0.51 9.55
C HIS A 197 -14.67 1.90 10.15
N GLU A 198 -15.19 2.15 11.35
CA GLU A 198 -15.04 3.43 12.03
C GLU A 198 -13.59 3.75 12.36
N SER A 199 -12.83 2.77 12.84
CA SER A 199 -11.43 2.94 13.24
C SER A 199 -10.54 3.25 12.04
N VAL A 200 -10.71 2.53 10.93
CA VAL A 200 -9.93 2.77 9.71
C VAL A 200 -10.31 4.12 9.07
N ARG A 201 -11.60 4.45 9.02
CA ARG A 201 -12.06 5.74 8.48
C ARG A 201 -11.48 6.93 9.25
N LYS A 202 -11.22 6.77 10.54
CA LYS A 202 -10.67 7.84 11.41
C LYS A 202 -9.15 8.03 11.25
N VAL A 203 -8.44 7.11 10.58
CA VAL A 203 -6.97 7.14 10.44
C VAL A 203 -6.45 8.48 9.92
N PRO A 204 -7.01 9.13 8.89
CA PRO A 204 -6.54 10.44 8.43
C PRO A 204 -6.53 11.51 9.53
N GLN A 205 -7.58 11.58 10.32
CA GLN A 205 -7.67 12.50 11.46
C GLN A 205 -6.62 12.15 12.54
N LEU A 206 -6.50 10.87 12.90
CA LEU A 206 -5.53 10.40 13.89
C LEU A 206 -4.09 10.65 13.45
N PHE A 207 -3.83 10.56 12.15
CA PHE A 207 -2.52 10.86 11.56
C PHE A 207 -2.15 12.33 11.78
N GLN A 208 -3.08 13.24 11.47
CA GLN A 208 -2.90 14.67 11.70
C GLN A 208 -2.74 14.99 13.20
N GLU A 209 -3.58 14.42 14.06
CA GLU A 209 -3.49 14.61 15.53
C GLU A 209 -2.15 14.13 16.09
N ARG A 210 -1.61 13.03 15.56
CA ARG A 210 -0.40 12.40 16.10
C ARG A 210 0.89 13.00 15.55
N PHE A 211 0.91 13.33 14.25
CA PHE A 211 2.13 13.72 13.53
C PHE A 211 2.14 15.19 13.09
N GLY A 212 1.04 15.91 13.26
CA GLY A 212 0.92 17.31 12.86
C GLY A 212 0.87 17.54 11.34
N VAL A 213 0.69 16.47 10.57
CA VAL A 213 0.68 16.50 9.10
C VAL A 213 -0.67 15.98 8.61
N GLU A 214 -1.29 16.68 7.67
CA GLU A 214 -2.56 16.25 7.07
C GLU A 214 -2.37 14.99 6.21
N PHE A 215 -3.25 14.01 6.40
CA PHE A 215 -3.39 12.86 5.49
C PHE A 215 -4.65 13.06 4.65
N ASN A 216 -4.50 13.55 3.43
CA ASN A 216 -5.58 14.08 2.57
C ASN A 216 -6.31 13.02 1.72
N LEU A 217 -6.13 11.73 2.01
CA LEU A 217 -6.77 10.62 1.28
C LEU A 217 -7.62 9.74 2.20
N PRO A 218 -8.71 9.14 1.70
CA PRO A 218 -9.51 8.20 2.46
C PRO A 218 -8.75 6.88 2.65
N VAL A 219 -8.93 6.27 3.83
CA VAL A 219 -8.48 4.91 4.12
C VAL A 219 -9.72 4.04 4.33
N GLN A 220 -9.78 2.93 3.64
CA GLN A 220 -10.93 2.02 3.65
C GLN A 220 -10.52 0.62 4.09
N VAL A 221 -11.47 -0.15 4.61
CA VAL A 221 -11.26 -1.52 5.05
C VAL A 221 -12.28 -2.44 4.37
N GLU A 222 -11.85 -3.63 4.02
CA GLU A 222 -12.71 -4.77 3.69
C GLU A 222 -12.82 -5.65 4.93
N VAL A 223 -14.02 -6.03 5.28
CA VAL A 223 -14.27 -6.83 6.48
C VAL A 223 -14.80 -8.19 6.09
N LEU A 224 -14.12 -9.22 6.57
CA LEU A 224 -14.45 -10.61 6.36
C LEU A 224 -14.75 -11.26 7.71
N ALA A 225 -15.70 -12.22 7.75
CA ALA A 225 -15.98 -13.00 8.95
C ALA A 225 -16.22 -14.48 8.61
N GLY A 226 -15.89 -15.37 9.56
CA GLY A 226 -16.07 -16.79 9.38
C GLY A 226 -15.77 -17.61 10.64
N PRO A 227 -16.00 -18.92 10.61
CA PRO A 227 -15.70 -19.79 11.74
C PRO A 227 -14.19 -19.95 12.01
N ASN A 228 -13.38 -19.71 11.00
CA ASN A 228 -11.92 -19.78 11.04
C ASN A 228 -11.34 -18.92 9.90
N GLN A 229 -10.00 -18.74 9.85
CA GLN A 229 -9.33 -17.91 8.84
C GLN A 229 -9.41 -18.45 7.39
N LYS A 230 -9.74 -19.74 7.21
CA LYS A 230 -9.85 -20.33 5.87
C LYS A 230 -11.21 -20.05 5.23
N ASP A 231 -12.25 -19.99 6.05
CA ASP A 231 -13.65 -19.92 5.61
C ASP A 231 -14.23 -18.52 5.92
N LEU A 232 -13.48 -17.47 5.57
CA LEU A 232 -13.91 -16.08 5.68
C LEU A 232 -14.73 -15.68 4.47
N VAL A 233 -15.81 -14.93 4.70
CA VAL A 233 -16.65 -14.30 3.68
C VAL A 233 -16.82 -12.81 3.97
N GLU A 234 -16.95 -12.00 2.95
CA GLU A 234 -17.17 -10.54 3.08
C GLU A 234 -18.54 -10.28 3.72
N ILE A 235 -18.61 -9.30 4.66
CA ILE A 235 -19.80 -8.93 5.41
C ILE A 235 -20.06 -7.43 5.40
#